data_c1aad299fa6d8a90d75dd1808f6fb167
#
_entry.id   c1aad299fa6d8a90d75dd1808f6fb167
#
_cell.length_a   1.000
_cell.length_b   1.000
_cell.length_c   1.000
_cell.angle_alpha   90.00
_cell.angle_beta   90.00
_cell.angle_gamma   90.00
#
_symmetry.space_group_name_H-M   'P 1'
#
loop_
_entity.id
_entity.type
_entity.pdbx_description
1 polymer ?
#
loop_
_entity_poly.entity_id
_entity_poly.type
_entity_poly.pdbx_seq_one_letter_code
_entity_poly.pdbx_strand_id
1 'polypeptide(L)'
;MTDAALRTHGLHDLSHFGLRIVVGVFFMVHSQLKFGSGFGKFLSSIGLPAEMAVLVGLLEMVGGVLLAAGVLSRIASSLIAIDMLGAIFYVKKLKAFSGNEGIELELLALIILLTILVLGPGRISISHIAKKIPRFLQ
;
A
#
# COMPACT_ATOMS: atom_id res chain seq x y z
N MET A 1 -1.06 23.27 26.23
CA MET A 1 -0.78 22.43 25.05
C MET A 1 -1.52 23.06 23.87
N THR A 2 -0.82 23.71 23.00
CA THR A 2 -1.41 24.15 21.74
C THR A 2 -1.52 22.91 20.88
N ASP A 3 -2.75 22.38 20.76
CA ASP A 3 -3.07 21.42 19.73
C ASP A 3 -2.62 22.03 18.40
N ALA A 4 -1.68 21.38 17.73
CA ALA A 4 -1.38 21.66 16.36
C ALA A 4 -2.62 21.28 15.55
N ALA A 5 -3.63 22.14 15.58
CA ALA A 5 -4.79 22.01 14.74
C ALA A 5 -4.27 22.01 13.31
N LEU A 6 -4.23 20.84 12.69
CA LEU A 6 -3.95 20.69 11.27
C LEU A 6 -5.01 21.53 10.54
N ARG A 7 -4.64 22.76 10.19
CA ARG A 7 -5.51 23.60 9.37
C ARG A 7 -5.77 22.85 8.08
N THR A 8 -7.03 22.54 7.86
CA THR A 8 -7.50 21.89 6.64
C THR A 8 -7.40 22.86 5.47
N HIS A 9 -6.22 23.04 4.93
CA HIS A 9 -6.01 23.79 3.71
C HIS A 9 -6.17 22.87 2.50
N GLY A 10 -6.63 23.40 1.37
CA GLY A 10 -6.72 22.65 0.12
C GLY A 10 -5.39 21.99 -0.30
N LEU A 11 -4.25 22.52 0.13
CA LEU A 11 -2.94 21.92 -0.08
C LEU A 11 -2.77 20.59 0.66
N HIS A 12 -3.34 20.42 1.85
CA HIS A 12 -3.33 19.14 2.56
C HIS A 12 -4.15 18.09 1.83
N ASP A 13 -5.33 18.47 1.33
CA ASP A 13 -6.19 17.58 0.57
C ASP A 13 -5.50 17.15 -0.73
N LEU A 14 -4.85 18.08 -1.43
CA LEU A 14 -4.09 17.82 -2.65
C LEU A 14 -2.88 16.92 -2.38
N SER A 15 -2.11 17.19 -1.33
CA SER A 15 -0.95 16.37 -0.95
C SER A 15 -1.37 14.95 -0.60
N HIS A 16 -2.43 14.79 0.17
CA HIS A 16 -2.97 13.49 0.53
C HIS A 16 -3.51 12.72 -0.69
N PHE A 17 -4.21 13.40 -1.59
CA PHE A 17 -4.66 12.84 -2.85
C PHE A 17 -3.46 12.36 -3.69
N GLY A 18 -2.43 13.22 -3.86
CA GLY A 18 -1.21 12.88 -4.59
C GLY A 18 -0.50 11.65 -3.99
N LEU A 19 -0.41 11.59 -2.66
CA LEU A 19 0.19 10.44 -1.95
C LEU A 19 -0.53 9.13 -2.28
N ARG A 20 -1.87 9.12 -2.26
CA ARG A 20 -2.68 7.95 -2.58
C ARG A 20 -2.55 7.54 -4.04
N ILE A 21 -2.57 8.50 -4.97
CA ILE A 21 -2.42 8.21 -6.41
C ILE A 21 -1.04 7.59 -6.67
N VAL A 22 0.02 8.20 -6.17
CA VAL A 22 1.38 7.71 -6.39
C VAL A 22 1.57 6.31 -5.82
N VAL A 23 1.19 6.07 -4.57
CA VAL A 23 1.35 4.75 -3.96
C VAL A 23 0.42 3.71 -4.59
N GLY A 24 -0.79 4.11 -4.96
CA GLY A 24 -1.73 3.22 -5.66
C GLY A 24 -1.18 2.77 -7.02
N VAL A 25 -0.69 3.69 -7.84
CA VAL A 25 -0.05 3.39 -9.12
C VAL A 25 1.21 2.55 -8.92
N PHE A 26 2.02 2.88 -7.91
CA PHE A 26 3.21 2.08 -7.56
C PHE A 26 2.84 0.60 -7.36
N PHE A 27 1.83 0.30 -6.56
CA PHE A 27 1.42 -1.08 -6.32
C PHE A 27 0.78 -1.74 -7.54
N MET A 28 0.00 -1.01 -8.33
CA MET A 28 -0.53 -1.53 -9.59
C MET A 28 0.57 -1.95 -10.57
N VAL A 29 1.61 -1.13 -10.71
CA VAL A 29 2.75 -1.45 -11.57
C VAL A 29 3.59 -2.59 -10.98
N HIS A 30 3.86 -2.52 -9.68
CA HIS A 30 4.67 -3.51 -8.98
C HIS A 30 4.03 -4.90 -8.96
N SER A 31 2.70 -4.98 -8.87
CA SER A 31 1.95 -6.22 -8.90
C SER A 31 2.08 -7.00 -10.21
N GLN A 32 2.30 -6.31 -11.32
CA GLN A 32 2.42 -6.97 -12.63
C GLN A 32 3.57 -7.98 -12.66
N LEU A 33 4.66 -7.71 -11.94
CA LEU A 33 5.80 -8.61 -11.82
C LEU A 33 5.45 -9.92 -11.08
N LYS A 34 4.39 -9.90 -10.26
CA LYS A 34 3.94 -11.04 -9.48
C LYS A 34 3.18 -12.08 -10.32
N PHE A 35 2.56 -11.65 -11.41
CA PHE A 35 1.80 -12.54 -12.30
C PHE A 35 2.70 -13.32 -13.27
N GLY A 36 3.96 -12.95 -13.39
CA GLY A 36 4.94 -13.71 -14.17
C GLY A 36 5.40 -14.99 -13.45
N SER A 37 5.84 -15.98 -14.25
CA SER A 37 6.33 -17.26 -13.71
C SER A 37 7.58 -17.13 -12.82
N GLY A 38 8.31 -16.04 -12.95
CA GLY A 38 9.54 -15.79 -12.19
C GLY A 38 9.32 -15.63 -10.70
N PHE A 39 8.30 -14.88 -10.31
CA PHE A 39 8.03 -14.61 -8.89
C PHE A 39 7.54 -15.86 -8.16
N GLY A 40 6.67 -16.67 -8.79
CA GLY A 40 6.25 -17.96 -8.21
C GLY A 40 7.43 -18.92 -7.99
N LYS A 41 8.35 -19.02 -8.97
CA LYS A 41 9.57 -19.81 -8.83
C LYS A 41 10.47 -19.27 -7.71
N PHE A 42 10.59 -17.96 -7.59
CA PHE A 42 11.34 -17.33 -6.50
C PHE A 42 10.72 -17.67 -5.14
N LEU A 43 9.39 -17.58 -4.99
CA LEU A 43 8.73 -17.95 -3.74
C LEU A 43 8.98 -19.41 -3.37
N SER A 44 8.91 -20.33 -4.34
CA SER A 44 9.22 -21.74 -4.11
C SER A 44 10.66 -21.94 -3.65
N SER A 45 11.62 -21.17 -4.16
CA SER A 45 13.02 -21.27 -3.76
C SER A 45 13.28 -20.86 -2.30
N ILE A 46 12.40 -20.06 -1.72
CA ILE A 46 12.47 -19.64 -0.31
C ILE A 46 11.51 -20.41 0.60
N GLY A 47 10.89 -21.47 0.09
CA GLY A 47 10.01 -22.34 0.86
C GLY A 47 8.54 -21.88 0.96
N LEU A 48 8.11 -20.96 0.09
CA LEU A 48 6.73 -20.51 0.01
C LEU A 48 6.01 -21.13 -1.19
N PRO A 49 4.69 -21.39 -1.09
CA PRO A 49 3.92 -21.87 -2.24
C PRO A 49 3.96 -20.88 -3.42
N ALA A 50 4.15 -21.41 -4.63
CA ALA A 50 4.20 -20.58 -5.85
C ALA A 50 2.87 -19.85 -6.10
N GLU A 51 1.75 -20.43 -5.66
CA GLU A 51 0.41 -19.87 -5.79
C GLU A 51 0.23 -18.55 -5.02
N MET A 52 1.04 -18.32 -3.98
CA MET A 52 1.03 -17.06 -3.25
C MET A 52 1.41 -15.86 -4.15
N ALA A 53 2.14 -16.09 -5.23
CA ALA A 53 2.49 -15.03 -6.18
C ALA A 53 1.24 -14.36 -6.75
N VAL A 54 0.24 -15.14 -7.14
CA VAL A 54 -1.03 -14.63 -7.67
C VAL A 54 -1.82 -13.88 -6.59
N LEU A 55 -1.87 -14.44 -5.37
CA LEU A 55 -2.56 -13.80 -4.25
C LEU A 55 -1.95 -12.43 -3.90
N VAL A 56 -0.63 -12.37 -3.79
CA VAL A 56 0.11 -11.12 -3.53
C VAL A 56 -0.10 -10.13 -4.68
N GLY A 57 0.01 -10.59 -5.92
CA GLY A 57 -0.22 -9.77 -7.10
C GLY A 57 -1.64 -9.18 -7.14
N LEU A 58 -2.66 -9.98 -6.85
CA LEU A 58 -4.05 -9.50 -6.77
C LEU A 58 -4.25 -8.53 -5.62
N LEU A 59 -3.67 -8.80 -4.44
CA LEU A 59 -3.73 -7.90 -3.29
C LEU A 59 -3.14 -6.53 -3.63
N GLU A 60 -1.95 -6.49 -4.21
CA GLU A 60 -1.28 -5.25 -4.61
C GLU A 60 -2.04 -4.52 -5.73
N MET A 61 -2.55 -5.25 -6.73
CA MET A 61 -3.30 -4.67 -7.86
C MET A 61 -4.61 -4.05 -7.38
N VAL A 62 -5.45 -4.85 -6.75
CA VAL A 62 -6.77 -4.40 -6.26
C VAL A 62 -6.61 -3.33 -5.19
N GLY A 63 -5.71 -3.56 -4.23
CA GLY A 63 -5.39 -2.59 -3.19
C GLY A 63 -4.87 -1.26 -3.75
N GLY A 64 -4.02 -1.31 -4.77
CA GLY A 64 -3.52 -0.12 -5.47
C GLY A 64 -4.64 0.68 -6.14
N VAL A 65 -5.57 0.00 -6.82
CA VAL A 65 -6.77 0.64 -7.41
C VAL A 65 -7.64 1.29 -6.33
N LEU A 66 -7.91 0.59 -5.23
CA LEU A 66 -8.71 1.09 -4.13
C LEU A 66 -8.07 2.33 -3.47
N LEU A 67 -6.74 2.30 -3.28
CA LEU A 67 -5.99 3.45 -2.76
C LEU A 67 -6.07 4.65 -3.70
N ALA A 68 -5.82 4.46 -4.98
CA ALA A 68 -5.90 5.53 -5.97
C ALA A 68 -7.31 6.15 -6.01
N ALA A 69 -8.34 5.32 -6.06
CA ALA A 69 -9.74 5.77 -6.05
C ALA A 69 -10.18 6.39 -4.71
N GLY A 70 -9.48 6.08 -3.62
CA GLY A 70 -9.89 6.49 -2.28
C GLY A 70 -11.13 5.76 -1.78
N VAL A 71 -11.23 4.47 -2.09
CA VAL A 71 -12.32 3.59 -1.63
C VAL A 71 -11.72 2.51 -0.73
N LEU A 72 -12.32 2.28 0.43
CA LEU A 72 -11.82 1.31 1.42
C LEU A 72 -10.31 1.48 1.72
N SER A 73 -9.84 2.73 1.74
CA SER A 73 -8.41 3.05 1.80
C SER A 73 -7.73 2.49 3.04
N ARG A 74 -8.43 2.43 4.17
CA ARG A 74 -7.88 1.86 5.42
C ARG A 74 -7.70 0.36 5.34
N ILE A 75 -8.67 -0.35 4.74
CA ILE A 75 -8.53 -1.80 4.52
C ILE A 75 -7.41 -2.08 3.54
N ALA A 76 -7.42 -1.41 2.38
CA ALA A 76 -6.42 -1.59 1.34
C ALA A 76 -5.02 -1.31 1.88
N SER A 77 -4.81 -0.18 2.58
CA SER A 77 -3.51 0.16 3.15
C SER A 77 -3.06 -0.80 4.24
N SER A 78 -3.96 -1.29 5.10
CA SER A 78 -3.59 -2.27 6.13
C SER A 78 -3.19 -3.61 5.55
N LEU A 79 -3.91 -4.12 4.56
CA LEU A 79 -3.58 -5.39 3.91
C LEU A 79 -2.25 -5.32 3.15
N ILE A 80 -2.03 -4.25 2.39
CA ILE A 80 -0.76 -4.06 1.69
C ILE A 80 0.39 -3.79 2.68
N ALA A 81 0.13 -3.11 3.81
CA ALA A 81 1.14 -2.92 4.86
C ALA A 81 1.58 -4.25 5.47
N ILE A 82 0.66 -5.18 5.70
CA ILE A 82 0.98 -6.54 6.15
C ILE A 82 1.84 -7.26 5.10
N ASP A 83 1.50 -7.11 3.82
CA ASP A 83 2.29 -7.67 2.72
C ASP A 83 3.71 -7.10 2.70
N MET A 84 3.88 -5.78 2.89
CA MET A 84 5.20 -5.15 2.99
C MET A 84 6.00 -5.65 4.19
N LEU A 85 5.37 -5.88 5.34
CA LEU A 85 6.03 -6.51 6.49
C LEU A 85 6.49 -7.93 6.16
N GLY A 86 5.68 -8.71 5.47
CA GLY A 86 6.06 -10.02 4.98
C GLY A 86 7.27 -9.96 4.03
N ALA A 87 7.28 -9.01 3.11
CA ALA A 87 8.41 -8.80 2.20
C ALA A 87 9.70 -8.43 2.95
N ILE A 88 9.63 -7.53 3.93
CA ILE A 88 10.78 -7.09 4.71
C ILE A 88 11.36 -8.24 5.55
N PHE A 89 10.53 -8.91 6.33
CA PHE A 89 11.00 -9.89 7.32
C PHE A 89 11.16 -11.29 6.77
N TYR A 90 10.28 -11.73 5.88
CA TYR A 90 10.26 -13.11 5.40
C TYR A 90 11.01 -13.29 4.09
N VAL A 91 10.79 -12.40 3.13
CA VAL A 91 11.40 -12.49 1.80
C VAL A 91 12.84 -11.97 1.82
N LYS A 92 13.02 -10.74 2.25
CA LYS A 92 14.34 -10.07 2.26
C LYS A 92 15.15 -10.32 3.53
N LYS A 93 14.51 -10.75 4.62
CA LYS A 93 15.14 -11.14 5.90
C LYS A 93 16.07 -10.08 6.48
N LEU A 94 15.80 -8.80 6.23
CA LEU A 94 16.61 -7.66 6.69
C LEU A 94 18.10 -7.75 6.27
N LYS A 95 18.40 -8.38 5.13
CA LYS A 95 19.79 -8.61 4.69
C LYS A 95 20.54 -7.32 4.39
N ALA A 96 19.87 -6.33 3.81
CA ALA A 96 20.46 -5.06 3.46
C ALA A 96 19.42 -3.94 3.57
N PHE A 97 19.86 -2.71 3.83
CA PHE A 97 18.98 -1.55 3.81
C PHE A 97 18.68 -1.10 2.37
N SER A 98 19.70 -1.01 1.55
CA SER A 98 19.59 -0.57 0.15
C SER A 98 20.22 -1.55 -0.83
N GLY A 99 20.01 -1.32 -2.13
CA GLY A 99 20.46 -2.18 -3.21
C GLY A 99 19.45 -3.26 -3.61
N ASN A 100 19.89 -4.25 -4.38
CA ASN A 100 18.99 -5.27 -4.92
C ASN A 100 18.26 -6.11 -3.86
N GLU A 101 18.87 -6.33 -2.71
CA GLU A 101 18.28 -7.02 -1.56
C GLU A 101 17.84 -6.04 -0.45
N GLY A 102 17.84 -4.74 -0.73
CA GLY A 102 17.49 -3.71 0.23
C GLY A 102 15.99 -3.64 0.52
N ILE A 103 15.67 -3.22 1.72
CA ILE A 103 14.29 -3.05 2.21
C ILE A 103 13.78 -1.61 2.09
N GLU A 104 14.60 -0.71 1.56
CA GLU A 104 14.30 0.73 1.52
C GLU A 104 12.97 1.05 0.86
N LEU A 105 12.65 0.36 -0.25
CA LEU A 105 11.43 0.59 -1.00
C LEU A 105 10.20 0.10 -0.25
N GLU A 106 10.27 -1.10 0.32
CA GLU A 106 9.20 -1.68 1.13
C GLU A 106 8.98 -0.86 2.40
N LEU A 107 10.05 -0.38 3.02
CA LEU A 107 9.97 0.44 4.22
C LEU A 107 9.33 1.79 3.92
N LEU A 108 9.72 2.43 2.81
CA LEU A 108 9.12 3.68 2.36
C LEU A 108 7.63 3.50 2.04
N ALA A 109 7.30 2.44 1.31
CA ALA A 109 5.91 2.10 1.00
C ALA A 109 5.11 1.83 2.28
N LEU A 110 5.67 1.09 3.24
CA LEU A 110 5.03 0.82 4.54
C LEU A 110 4.70 2.11 5.29
N ILE A 111 5.62 3.05 5.38
CA ILE A 111 5.36 4.33 6.07
C ILE A 111 4.25 5.12 5.38
N ILE A 112 4.22 5.15 4.05
CA ILE A 112 3.15 5.81 3.30
C ILE A 112 1.81 5.13 3.56
N LEU A 113 1.77 3.80 3.54
CA LEU A 113 0.56 3.02 3.81
C LEU A 113 0.02 3.26 5.22
N LEU A 114 0.90 3.29 6.22
CA LEU A 114 0.52 3.60 7.60
C LEU A 114 -0.01 5.03 7.74
N THR A 115 0.56 5.97 7.01
CA THR A 115 0.05 7.35 6.96
C THR A 115 -1.36 7.40 6.39
N ILE A 116 -1.62 6.70 5.28
CA ILE A 116 -2.95 6.60 4.67
C ILE A 116 -3.93 5.88 5.62
N LEU A 117 -3.48 4.84 6.30
CA LEU A 117 -4.29 4.10 7.28
C LEU A 117 -4.81 5.03 8.39
N VAL A 118 -3.95 5.90 8.90
CA VAL A 118 -4.32 6.87 9.96
C VAL A 118 -5.21 7.97 9.41
N LEU A 119 -4.84 8.58 8.29
CA LEU A 119 -5.56 9.73 7.72
C LEU A 119 -6.88 9.33 7.03
N GLY A 120 -6.98 8.10 6.53
CA GLY A 120 -8.12 7.63 5.74
C GLY A 120 -8.08 8.12 4.28
N PRO A 121 -9.23 8.13 3.58
CA PRO A 121 -9.29 8.42 2.15
C PRO A 121 -9.08 9.90 1.78
N GLY A 122 -9.27 10.81 2.73
CA GLY A 122 -9.20 12.24 2.48
C GLY A 122 -10.44 12.79 1.76
N ARG A 123 -10.48 14.11 1.55
CA ARG A 123 -11.62 14.80 0.94
C ARG A 123 -11.74 14.56 -0.56
N ILE A 124 -10.60 14.44 -1.26
CA ILE A 124 -10.58 14.16 -2.70
C ILE A 124 -10.56 12.64 -2.88
N SER A 125 -11.72 11.99 -2.70
CA SER A 125 -11.88 10.54 -2.78
C SER A 125 -13.30 10.16 -3.15
N ILE A 126 -13.47 8.98 -3.75
CA ILE A 126 -14.80 8.43 -4.06
C ILE A 126 -15.57 8.14 -2.76
N SER A 127 -14.91 7.72 -1.71
CA SER A 127 -15.54 7.50 -0.39
C SER A 127 -16.15 8.76 0.19
N HIS A 128 -15.59 9.93 -0.09
CA HIS A 128 -16.15 11.19 0.35
C HIS A 128 -17.46 11.53 -0.37
N ILE A 129 -17.57 11.16 -1.64
CA ILE A 129 -18.77 11.35 -2.48
C ILE A 129 -19.82 10.29 -2.15
N ALA A 130 -19.40 9.03 -2.02
CA ALA A 130 -20.27 7.89 -1.72
C ALA A 130 -20.38 7.67 -0.21
N LYS A 131 -21.26 8.39 0.46
CA LYS A 131 -21.47 8.37 1.93
C LYS A 131 -21.96 7.05 2.53
N LYS A 132 -22.10 6.00 1.72
CA LYS A 132 -22.64 4.68 2.14
C LYS A 132 -21.60 3.76 2.81
N ILE A 133 -20.32 4.09 2.74
CA ILE A 133 -19.26 3.24 3.30
C ILE A 133 -18.99 3.66 4.75
N PRO A 134 -18.98 2.72 5.73
CA PRO A 134 -18.67 3.04 7.11
C PRO A 134 -17.29 3.69 7.25
N ARG A 135 -17.20 4.73 8.08
CA ARG A 135 -15.98 5.54 8.23
C ARG A 135 -14.75 4.74 8.68
N PHE A 136 -14.94 3.67 9.43
CA PHE A 136 -13.82 2.84 9.90
C PHE A 136 -13.19 1.96 8.81
N LEU A 137 -13.89 1.79 7.68
CA LEU A 137 -13.40 1.03 6.52
C LEU A 137 -12.81 1.93 5.42
N GLN A 138 -13.12 3.22 5.46
CA GLN A 138 -12.70 4.18 4.45
C GLN A 138 -11.22 4.50 4.49
#